data_ce784241de5568406fbb77b11e3dc113
#
_entry.id   ce784241de5568406fbb77b11e3dc113
#
_cell.length_a   1.000
_cell.length_b   1.000
_cell.length_c   1.000
_cell.angle_alpha   90.00
_cell.angle_beta   90.00
_cell.angle_gamma   90.00
#
_symmetry.space_group_name_H-M   'P 1'
#
loop_
_entity.id
_entity.type
_entity.pdbx_description
1 polymer ?
#
loop_
_entity_poly.entity_id
_entity_poly.type
_entity_poly.pdbx_seq_one_letter_code
_entity_poly.pdbx_strand_id
1 'polypeptide(L)'
;MSKVKNVEMIRIDKINILNPRHRSKKIFNDMTDNIMKVGLKRPITVKKGSNVEGKNYDLVCGQGRIESFVLCGQTHIPAIVVMVSEADAFVMSLVENLARRNYRSPDIMHGIKLLQQKGYDAKTIADKTGLTLDYTNAVLFLLDNGEERLLTAVEAGNLPVTVAVTIAASPNNEQKALQEAYESGQLRGSKFIAAKKLLDRRKQFGRALNNTGHSGAAHKNQGSISANDIMRAYRKEVERKVLLVRNAEKANREMLFVVTAMRQLLNEELFYTILKAEGLLTLPKPLSLLVEKK
;
A
#
# COMPACT_ATOMS: atom_id res chain seq x y z
N MET A 1 -30.58 9.20 21.05
CA MET A 1 -30.58 9.90 22.36
C MET A 1 -29.15 10.02 22.85
N SER A 2 -28.59 11.21 22.87
CA SER A 2 -27.23 11.50 23.36
C SER A 2 -27.23 11.33 24.88
N LYS A 3 -26.65 10.25 25.40
CA LYS A 3 -26.40 10.10 26.82
C LYS A 3 -25.49 11.25 27.25
N VAL A 4 -26.01 12.11 28.17
CA VAL A 4 -25.19 13.14 28.83
C VAL A 4 -24.00 12.43 29.46
N LYS A 5 -22.80 12.69 28.94
CA LYS A 5 -21.57 12.13 29.49
C LYS A 5 -21.19 12.97 30.69
N ASN A 6 -21.38 12.46 31.90
CA ASN A 6 -20.95 13.15 33.13
C ASN A 6 -19.42 13.28 33.11
N VAL A 7 -18.96 14.49 33.35
CA VAL A 7 -17.53 14.78 33.52
C VAL A 7 -17.25 14.82 35.03
N GLU A 8 -16.30 14.01 35.45
CA GLU A 8 -15.87 13.90 36.85
C GLU A 8 -14.42 14.34 36.99
N MET A 9 -14.06 14.94 38.12
CA MET A 9 -12.67 15.26 38.45
C MET A 9 -12.03 14.01 39.08
N ILE A 10 -11.06 13.42 38.39
CA ILE A 10 -10.42 12.18 38.82
C ILE A 10 -8.95 12.44 39.16
N ARG A 11 -8.48 11.80 40.22
CA ARG A 11 -7.05 11.86 40.64
C ARG A 11 -6.21 11.10 39.57
N ILE A 12 -5.16 11.77 39.12
CA ILE A 12 -4.27 11.26 38.05
C ILE A 12 -3.52 9.99 38.50
N ASP A 13 -3.16 9.92 39.79
CA ASP A 13 -2.49 8.74 40.35
C ASP A 13 -3.35 7.49 40.39
N LYS A 14 -4.68 7.60 40.24
CA LYS A 14 -5.62 6.49 40.17
C LYS A 14 -5.91 5.99 38.74
N ILE A 15 -5.25 6.56 37.75
CA ILE A 15 -5.43 6.21 36.34
C ILE A 15 -4.28 5.31 35.90
N ASN A 16 -4.59 4.16 35.28
CA ASN A 16 -3.67 3.29 34.59
C ASN A 16 -3.66 3.59 33.10
N ILE A 17 -2.49 3.60 32.46
CA ILE A 17 -2.34 3.82 31.02
C ILE A 17 -2.15 2.47 30.34
N LEU A 18 -3.22 1.94 29.70
CA LEU A 18 -3.21 0.63 29.06
C LEU A 18 -2.27 0.54 27.85
N ASN A 19 -2.10 1.64 27.11
CA ASN A 19 -1.33 1.67 25.85
C ASN A 19 -0.45 2.94 25.82
N PRO A 20 0.73 2.91 26.45
CA PRO A 20 1.63 4.06 26.49
C PRO A 20 2.22 4.38 25.11
N ARG A 21 2.38 5.67 24.81
CA ARG A 21 2.85 6.17 23.52
C ARG A 21 4.03 7.08 23.63
N HIS A 22 4.95 6.96 22.69
CA HIS A 22 5.99 7.95 22.47
C HIS A 22 5.50 9.05 21.52
N ARG A 23 5.76 10.31 21.88
CA ARG A 23 5.40 11.49 21.10
C ARG A 23 6.62 12.31 20.75
N SER A 24 6.50 13.08 19.66
CA SER A 24 7.47 14.13 19.37
C SER A 24 7.44 15.19 20.48
N LYS A 25 8.60 15.53 21.04
CA LYS A 25 8.75 16.56 22.09
C LYS A 25 8.13 17.89 21.68
N LYS A 26 8.24 18.29 20.41
CA LYS A 26 7.69 19.54 19.89
C LYS A 26 6.16 19.58 20.02
N ILE A 27 5.46 18.57 19.51
CA ILE A 27 3.98 18.48 19.56
C ILE A 27 3.50 18.43 21.03
N PHE A 28 4.27 17.77 21.89
CA PHE A 28 3.94 17.68 23.30
C PHE A 28 4.05 19.04 24.00
N ASN A 29 5.14 19.78 23.77
CA ASN A 29 5.34 21.12 24.32
C ASN A 29 4.25 22.10 23.84
N ASP A 30 3.95 22.14 22.54
CA ASP A 30 2.90 22.98 21.97
C ASP A 30 1.53 22.70 22.62
N MET A 31 1.23 21.43 22.91
CA MET A 31 0.00 21.03 23.59
C MET A 31 -0.01 21.46 25.06
N THR A 32 1.12 21.30 25.78
CA THR A 32 1.25 21.70 27.19
C THR A 32 1.10 23.20 27.34
N ASP A 33 1.75 24.01 26.49
CA ASP A 33 1.63 25.45 26.45
C ASP A 33 0.18 25.91 26.20
N ASN A 34 -0.52 25.21 25.31
CA ASN A 34 -1.93 25.50 25.02
C ASN A 34 -2.82 25.18 26.24
N ILE A 35 -2.57 24.07 26.93
CA ILE A 35 -3.30 23.67 28.13
C ILE A 35 -3.03 24.67 29.27
N MET A 36 -1.81 25.17 29.43
CA MET A 36 -1.46 26.19 30.43
C MET A 36 -2.20 27.51 30.16
N LYS A 37 -2.32 27.92 28.89
CA LYS A 37 -2.93 29.21 28.51
C LYS A 37 -4.46 29.20 28.53
N VAL A 38 -5.08 28.15 28.07
CA VAL A 38 -6.52 28.09 27.77
C VAL A 38 -7.26 27.06 28.62
N GLY A 39 -6.54 26.21 29.34
CA GLY A 39 -7.10 25.09 30.08
C GLY A 39 -7.44 23.87 29.17
N LEU A 40 -8.03 22.84 29.77
CA LEU A 40 -8.38 21.61 29.07
C LEU A 40 -9.74 21.75 28.38
N LYS A 41 -9.75 21.88 27.07
CA LYS A 41 -10.99 22.03 26.27
C LYS A 41 -11.81 20.74 26.15
N ARG A 42 -11.18 19.57 26.26
CA ARG A 42 -11.84 18.27 26.15
C ARG A 42 -11.39 17.36 27.26
N PRO A 43 -12.29 16.79 28.08
CA PRO A 43 -11.95 15.85 29.13
C PRO A 43 -11.29 14.60 28.55
N ILE A 44 -10.53 13.87 29.35
CA ILE A 44 -10.03 12.54 29.00
C ILE A 44 -11.19 11.54 29.06
N THR A 45 -10.99 10.33 28.50
CA THR A 45 -11.95 9.23 28.66
C THR A 45 -11.27 8.10 29.40
N VAL A 46 -11.92 7.61 30.46
CA VAL A 46 -11.44 6.51 31.27
C VAL A 46 -12.51 5.45 31.43
N LYS A 47 -12.11 4.18 31.52
CA LYS A 47 -12.96 3.06 31.91
C LYS A 47 -12.92 2.92 33.42
N LYS A 48 -14.06 2.68 34.08
CA LYS A 48 -14.15 2.39 35.51
C LYS A 48 -13.67 0.95 35.78
N GLY A 49 -12.85 0.80 36.83
CA GLY A 49 -12.20 -0.46 37.19
C GLY A 49 -10.88 -0.65 36.43
N SER A 50 -9.86 -1.06 37.14
CA SER A 50 -8.54 -1.42 36.62
C SER A 50 -8.09 -2.72 37.25
N ASN A 51 -7.36 -3.54 36.50
CA ASN A 51 -6.74 -4.79 37.00
C ASN A 51 -5.39 -4.51 37.69
N VAL A 52 -4.94 -3.23 37.69
CA VAL A 52 -3.67 -2.82 38.32
C VAL A 52 -3.94 -2.38 39.75
N GLU A 53 -3.18 -2.94 40.69
CA GLU A 53 -3.27 -2.60 42.11
C GLU A 53 -3.06 -1.10 42.35
N GLY A 54 -3.91 -0.51 43.18
CA GLY A 54 -3.88 0.91 43.48
C GLY A 54 -4.47 1.84 42.40
N LYS A 55 -4.91 1.32 41.27
CA LYS A 55 -5.59 2.06 40.19
C LYS A 55 -7.08 1.75 40.17
N ASN A 56 -7.89 2.78 39.91
CA ASN A 56 -9.36 2.65 39.87
C ASN A 56 -9.90 2.79 38.45
N TYR A 57 -9.09 3.30 37.54
CA TYR A 57 -9.50 3.62 36.18
C TYR A 57 -8.43 3.23 35.19
N ASP A 58 -8.86 2.76 34.03
CA ASP A 58 -8.00 2.53 32.85
C ASP A 58 -8.20 3.65 31.84
N LEU A 59 -7.12 4.24 31.36
CA LEU A 59 -7.17 5.29 30.37
C LEU A 59 -7.55 4.73 28.98
N VAL A 60 -8.66 5.22 28.45
CA VAL A 60 -9.09 4.91 27.08
C VAL A 60 -8.45 5.89 26.09
N CYS A 61 -8.55 7.22 26.36
CA CYS A 61 -7.87 8.20 25.53
C CYS A 61 -7.52 9.48 26.31
N GLY A 62 -6.41 10.13 25.88
CA GLY A 62 -5.98 11.40 26.45
C GLY A 62 -4.66 11.37 27.20
N GLN A 63 -3.77 10.39 26.97
CA GLN A 63 -2.47 10.27 27.64
C GLN A 63 -1.67 11.58 27.65
N GLY A 64 -1.53 12.28 26.52
CA GLY A 64 -0.79 13.54 26.51
C GLY A 64 -1.40 14.65 27.35
N ARG A 65 -2.74 14.64 27.52
CA ARG A 65 -3.42 15.58 28.43
C ARG A 65 -3.10 15.28 29.88
N ILE A 66 -3.03 14.00 30.26
CA ILE A 66 -2.58 13.58 31.59
C ILE A 66 -1.14 14.02 31.82
N GLU A 67 -0.24 13.70 30.90
CA GLU A 67 1.19 14.07 31.00
C GLU A 67 1.38 15.57 31.09
N SER A 68 0.63 16.39 30.33
CA SER A 68 0.66 17.84 30.41
C SER A 68 0.14 18.35 31.76
N PHE A 69 -0.94 17.75 32.32
CA PHE A 69 -1.47 18.11 33.62
C PHE A 69 -0.48 17.82 34.76
N VAL A 70 0.22 16.68 34.67
CA VAL A 70 1.28 16.35 35.64
C VAL A 70 2.40 17.38 35.59
N LEU A 71 2.85 17.77 34.37
CA LEU A 71 3.87 18.83 34.22
C LEU A 71 3.40 20.19 34.74
N CYS A 72 2.10 20.48 34.68
CA CYS A 72 1.51 21.69 35.27
C CYS A 72 1.26 21.59 36.78
N GLY A 73 1.74 20.50 37.42
CA GLY A 73 1.57 20.32 38.89
C GLY A 73 0.14 19.97 39.31
N GLN A 74 -0.74 19.58 38.38
CA GLN A 74 -2.13 19.26 38.68
C GLN A 74 -2.26 17.80 39.18
N THR A 75 -3.07 17.58 40.21
CA THR A 75 -3.32 16.26 40.80
C THR A 75 -4.62 15.61 40.29
N HIS A 76 -5.53 16.41 39.75
CA HIS A 76 -6.85 15.99 39.26
C HIS A 76 -7.03 16.40 37.80
N ILE A 77 -7.79 15.63 37.05
CA ILE A 77 -8.07 15.89 35.63
C ILE A 77 -9.56 15.63 35.32
N PRO A 78 -10.24 16.50 34.54
CA PRO A 78 -11.61 16.21 34.10
C PRO A 78 -11.65 15.03 33.16
N ALA A 79 -12.50 14.06 33.50
CA ALA A 79 -12.62 12.79 32.79
C ALA A 79 -14.09 12.42 32.54
N ILE A 80 -14.33 11.76 31.40
CA ILE A 80 -15.58 11.05 31.10
C ILE A 80 -15.38 9.59 31.48
N VAL A 81 -16.18 9.12 32.45
CA VAL A 81 -16.14 7.71 32.89
C VAL A 81 -17.07 6.88 32.01
N VAL A 82 -16.54 5.82 31.41
CA VAL A 82 -17.31 4.86 30.62
C VAL A 82 -17.34 3.49 31.31
N MET A 83 -18.50 2.83 31.22
CA MET A 83 -18.71 1.48 31.74
C MET A 83 -18.69 0.51 30.54
N VAL A 84 -17.50 0.02 30.21
CA VAL A 84 -17.26 -0.87 29.07
C VAL A 84 -16.35 -2.01 29.49
N SER A 85 -16.33 -3.10 28.73
CA SER A 85 -15.39 -4.19 28.93
C SER A 85 -13.94 -3.71 28.70
N GLU A 86 -12.96 -4.44 29.22
CA GLU A 86 -11.55 -4.15 28.97
C GLU A 86 -11.22 -4.24 27.47
N ALA A 87 -11.79 -5.22 26.79
CA ALA A 87 -11.64 -5.40 25.36
C ALA A 87 -12.19 -4.19 24.57
N ASP A 88 -13.38 -3.69 24.94
CA ASP A 88 -13.97 -2.53 24.28
C ASP A 88 -13.20 -1.25 24.61
N ALA A 89 -12.72 -1.08 25.83
CA ALA A 89 -11.88 0.06 26.21
C ALA A 89 -10.57 0.11 25.38
N PHE A 90 -9.96 -1.06 25.18
CA PHE A 90 -8.78 -1.20 24.34
C PHE A 90 -9.09 -0.84 22.87
N VAL A 91 -10.19 -1.39 22.32
CA VAL A 91 -10.65 -1.06 20.96
C VAL A 91 -10.94 0.44 20.83
N MET A 92 -11.62 1.06 21.80
CA MET A 92 -11.88 2.49 21.79
C MET A 92 -10.60 3.31 21.79
N SER A 93 -9.60 2.91 22.60
CA SER A 93 -8.28 3.53 22.63
C SER A 93 -7.58 3.43 21.27
N LEU A 94 -7.65 2.28 20.63
CA LEU A 94 -7.06 2.04 19.32
C LEU A 94 -7.76 2.86 18.23
N VAL A 95 -9.09 2.88 18.21
CA VAL A 95 -9.89 3.63 17.23
C VAL A 95 -9.66 5.14 17.36
N GLU A 96 -9.64 5.68 18.57
CA GLU A 96 -9.31 7.11 18.79
C GLU A 96 -7.93 7.43 18.23
N ASN A 97 -7.07 6.48 18.41
CA ASN A 97 -5.73 6.56 17.89
C ASN A 97 -5.73 6.55 16.37
N LEU A 98 -6.40 5.63 15.73
CA LEU A 98 -6.49 5.50 14.26
C LEU A 98 -7.24 6.67 13.59
N ALA A 99 -8.16 7.33 14.27
CA ALA A 99 -8.90 8.48 13.75
C ALA A 99 -8.06 9.78 13.62
N ARG A 100 -6.84 9.81 14.16
CA ARG A 100 -5.95 10.96 14.01
C ARG A 100 -5.20 10.90 12.69
N ARG A 101 -5.21 12.00 11.92
CA ARG A 101 -4.72 12.10 10.53
C ARG A 101 -3.24 11.76 10.28
N ASN A 102 -2.42 11.42 11.28
CA ASN A 102 -0.97 11.21 11.16
C ASN A 102 -0.53 9.84 11.69
N TYR A 103 -1.24 8.76 11.31
CA TYR A 103 -0.81 7.42 11.65
C TYR A 103 0.33 6.94 10.78
N ARG A 104 1.36 6.40 11.43
CA ARG A 104 2.38 5.61 10.73
C ARG A 104 1.84 4.20 10.51
N SER A 105 2.12 3.63 9.34
CA SER A 105 1.71 2.26 9.00
C SER A 105 2.07 1.20 10.06
N PRO A 106 3.22 1.30 10.78
CA PRO A 106 3.56 0.40 11.87
C PRO A 106 2.54 0.35 13.01
N ASP A 107 2.03 1.51 13.42
CA ASP A 107 1.08 1.59 14.55
C ASP A 107 -0.25 0.91 14.20
N ILE A 108 -0.70 1.06 12.93
CA ILE A 108 -1.90 0.41 12.41
C ILE A 108 -1.71 -1.12 12.40
N MET A 109 -0.59 -1.58 11.89
CA MET A 109 -0.26 -3.01 11.79
C MET A 109 -0.22 -3.65 13.18
N HIS A 110 0.44 -3.01 14.14
CA HIS A 110 0.48 -3.47 15.53
C HIS A 110 -0.92 -3.55 16.15
N GLY A 111 -1.74 -2.52 15.92
CA GLY A 111 -3.12 -2.48 16.42
C GLY A 111 -4.01 -3.58 15.84
N ILE A 112 -3.92 -3.84 14.54
CA ILE A 112 -4.65 -4.93 13.87
C ILE A 112 -4.19 -6.28 14.42
N LYS A 113 -2.87 -6.49 14.60
CA LYS A 113 -2.31 -7.70 15.19
C LYS A 113 -2.88 -7.99 16.58
N LEU A 114 -2.95 -6.98 17.43
CA LEU A 114 -3.52 -7.13 18.77
C LEU A 114 -5.02 -7.48 18.75
N LEU A 115 -5.78 -6.89 17.82
CA LEU A 115 -7.20 -7.24 17.66
C LEU A 115 -7.39 -8.65 17.12
N GLN A 116 -6.57 -9.09 16.17
CA GLN A 116 -6.55 -10.47 15.68
C GLN A 116 -6.26 -11.47 16.81
N GLN A 117 -5.25 -11.19 17.64
CA GLN A 117 -4.90 -12.02 18.79
C GLN A 117 -6.03 -12.12 19.84
N LYS A 118 -6.90 -11.10 19.92
CA LYS A 118 -8.11 -11.11 20.74
C LYS A 118 -9.30 -11.83 20.08
N GLY A 119 -9.11 -12.41 18.90
CA GLY A 119 -10.13 -13.21 18.20
C GLY A 119 -11.13 -12.41 17.36
N TYR A 120 -10.86 -11.13 17.08
CA TYR A 120 -11.72 -10.35 16.18
C TYR A 120 -11.45 -10.72 14.72
N ASP A 121 -12.51 -10.90 13.94
CA ASP A 121 -12.46 -11.12 12.50
C ASP A 121 -12.18 -9.81 11.73
N ALA A 122 -11.74 -9.94 10.48
CA ALA A 122 -11.36 -8.80 9.63
C ALA A 122 -12.48 -7.75 9.48
N LYS A 123 -13.73 -8.20 9.37
CA LYS A 123 -14.88 -7.30 9.22
C LYS A 123 -15.11 -6.50 10.50
N THR A 124 -15.10 -7.15 11.65
CA THR A 124 -15.26 -6.50 12.95
C THR A 124 -14.12 -5.53 13.22
N ILE A 125 -12.87 -5.90 12.85
CA ILE A 125 -11.72 -5.00 12.96
C ILE A 125 -11.92 -3.76 12.09
N ALA A 126 -12.32 -3.93 10.82
CA ALA A 126 -12.57 -2.82 9.90
C ALA A 126 -13.68 -1.89 10.43
N ASP A 127 -14.82 -2.45 10.84
CA ASP A 127 -15.97 -1.70 11.37
C ASP A 127 -15.61 -0.91 12.65
N LYS A 128 -14.86 -1.54 13.56
CA LYS A 128 -14.46 -0.90 14.81
C LYS A 128 -13.36 0.17 14.62
N THR A 129 -12.43 -0.02 13.69
CA THR A 129 -11.29 0.88 13.48
C THR A 129 -11.56 1.98 12.45
N GLY A 130 -12.63 1.86 11.65
CA GLY A 130 -12.92 2.77 10.54
C GLY A 130 -11.98 2.59 9.34
N LEU A 131 -11.21 1.52 9.31
CA LEU A 131 -10.38 1.13 8.16
C LEU A 131 -11.25 0.45 7.11
N THR A 132 -10.79 0.44 5.85
CA THR A 132 -11.44 -0.35 4.81
C THR A 132 -11.19 -1.84 5.05
N LEU A 133 -12.18 -2.68 4.71
CA LEU A 133 -12.04 -4.14 4.83
C LEU A 133 -10.86 -4.67 4.00
N ASP A 134 -10.66 -4.12 2.80
CA ASP A 134 -9.56 -4.51 1.91
C ASP A 134 -8.18 -4.24 2.54
N TYR A 135 -8.02 -3.06 3.18
CA TYR A 135 -6.78 -2.73 3.87
C TYR A 135 -6.56 -3.62 5.10
N THR A 136 -7.61 -3.90 5.87
CA THR A 136 -7.56 -4.79 7.03
C THR A 136 -7.16 -6.20 6.61
N ASN A 137 -7.79 -6.75 5.56
CA ASN A 137 -7.44 -8.06 5.00
C ASN A 137 -5.99 -8.09 4.49
N ALA A 138 -5.53 -7.02 3.82
CA ALA A 138 -4.17 -6.92 3.34
C ALA A 138 -3.14 -6.96 4.49
N VAL A 139 -3.42 -6.26 5.60
CA VAL A 139 -2.54 -6.27 6.78
C VAL A 139 -2.56 -7.64 7.46
N LEU A 140 -3.73 -8.27 7.63
CA LEU A 140 -3.84 -9.60 8.20
C LEU A 140 -3.10 -10.64 7.35
N PHE A 141 -3.27 -10.58 6.03
CA PHE A 141 -2.53 -11.43 5.09
C PHE A 141 -1.00 -11.26 5.24
N LEU A 142 -0.54 -10.01 5.40
CA LEU A 142 0.89 -9.73 5.62
C LEU A 142 1.38 -10.29 6.96
N LEU A 143 0.57 -10.21 8.02
CA LEU A 143 0.92 -10.76 9.33
C LEU A 143 1.00 -12.29 9.32
N ASP A 144 0.16 -12.95 8.53
CA ASP A 144 0.08 -14.41 8.44
C ASP A 144 1.11 -15.01 7.46
N ASN A 145 1.42 -14.31 6.37
CA ASN A 145 2.23 -14.83 5.25
C ASN A 145 3.54 -14.07 5.01
N GLY A 146 3.75 -12.94 5.68
CA GLY A 146 4.97 -12.15 5.53
C GLY A 146 6.14 -12.76 6.32
N GLU A 147 7.32 -12.82 5.70
CA GLU A 147 8.54 -13.12 6.46
C GLU A 147 8.78 -12.03 7.52
N GLU A 148 9.35 -12.40 8.68
CA GLU A 148 9.64 -11.48 9.79
C GLU A 148 10.42 -10.24 9.34
N ARG A 149 11.28 -10.40 8.39
CA ARG A 149 12.05 -9.34 7.75
C ARG A 149 11.18 -8.29 7.05
N LEU A 150 10.07 -8.70 6.38
CA LEU A 150 9.10 -7.78 5.76
C LEU A 150 8.35 -6.99 6.83
N LEU A 151 7.95 -7.66 7.90
CA LEU A 151 7.28 -7.02 9.03
C LEU A 151 8.19 -5.97 9.67
N THR A 152 9.44 -6.32 9.94
CA THR A 152 10.46 -5.38 10.46
C THR A 152 10.68 -4.18 9.53
N ALA A 153 10.75 -4.39 8.21
CA ALA A 153 10.91 -3.31 7.25
C ALA A 153 9.70 -2.36 7.21
N VAL A 154 8.49 -2.88 7.39
CA VAL A 154 7.26 -2.07 7.51
C VAL A 154 7.25 -1.31 8.84
N GLU A 155 7.61 -1.95 9.94
CA GLU A 155 7.71 -1.34 11.27
C GLU A 155 8.75 -0.21 11.32
N ALA A 156 9.88 -0.40 10.65
CA ALA A 156 10.89 0.65 10.49
C ALA A 156 10.46 1.80 9.55
N GLY A 157 9.33 1.64 8.82
CA GLY A 157 8.85 2.61 7.84
C GLY A 157 9.61 2.62 6.51
N ASN A 158 10.49 1.64 6.28
CA ASN A 158 11.28 1.50 5.06
C ASN A 158 10.47 0.93 3.89
N LEU A 159 9.41 0.17 4.20
CA LEU A 159 8.57 -0.51 3.23
C LEU A 159 7.08 -0.16 3.46
N PRO A 160 6.37 0.38 2.46
CA PRO A 160 4.92 0.59 2.56
C PRO A 160 4.17 -0.74 2.70
N VAL A 161 3.10 -0.77 3.51
CA VAL A 161 2.27 -1.98 3.72
C VAL A 161 1.80 -2.60 2.40
N THR A 162 1.34 -1.78 1.43
CA THR A 162 0.86 -2.25 0.13
C THR A 162 1.94 -2.99 -0.68
N VAL A 163 3.18 -2.53 -0.58
CA VAL A 163 4.33 -3.19 -1.23
C VAL A 163 4.68 -4.49 -0.49
N ALA A 164 4.69 -4.44 0.84
CA ALA A 164 4.96 -5.62 1.68
C ALA A 164 3.94 -6.74 1.42
N VAL A 165 2.64 -6.42 1.31
CA VAL A 165 1.58 -7.37 0.95
C VAL A 165 1.83 -7.98 -0.44
N THR A 166 2.23 -7.15 -1.40
CA THR A 166 2.55 -7.62 -2.76
C THR A 166 3.75 -8.58 -2.77
N ILE A 167 4.74 -8.34 -1.89
CA ILE A 167 5.88 -9.23 -1.72
C ILE A 167 5.48 -10.51 -0.99
N ALA A 168 4.71 -10.41 0.08
CA ALA A 168 4.24 -11.55 0.88
C ALA A 168 3.36 -12.53 0.06
N ALA A 169 2.68 -12.06 -0.98
CA ALA A 169 1.97 -12.89 -1.94
C ALA A 169 2.89 -13.70 -2.86
N SER A 170 4.21 -13.56 -2.76
CA SER A 170 5.20 -14.35 -3.50
C SER A 170 5.74 -15.49 -2.65
N PRO A 171 6.26 -16.57 -3.26
CA PRO A 171 6.98 -17.62 -2.53
C PRO A 171 8.14 -17.03 -1.70
N ASN A 172 8.43 -17.65 -0.56
CA ASN A 172 9.43 -17.17 0.40
C ASN A 172 10.82 -16.94 -0.23
N ASN A 173 11.22 -17.80 -1.18
CA ASN A 173 12.50 -17.67 -1.89
C ASN A 173 12.59 -16.41 -2.78
N GLU A 174 11.45 -15.78 -3.13
CA GLU A 174 11.39 -14.56 -3.95
C GLU A 174 11.15 -13.30 -3.12
N GLN A 175 10.57 -13.43 -1.94
CA GLN A 175 10.27 -12.29 -1.08
C GLN A 175 11.54 -11.48 -0.78
N LYS A 176 12.66 -12.16 -0.52
CA LYS A 176 13.96 -11.53 -0.28
C LYS A 176 14.43 -10.70 -1.47
N ALA A 177 14.42 -11.28 -2.66
CA ALA A 177 14.87 -10.61 -3.87
C ALA A 177 13.99 -9.41 -4.25
N LEU A 178 12.68 -9.53 -4.06
CA LEU A 178 11.73 -8.43 -4.30
C LEU A 178 11.91 -7.29 -3.30
N GLN A 179 12.15 -7.60 -2.03
CA GLN A 179 12.43 -6.59 -1.01
C GLN A 179 13.72 -5.84 -1.32
N GLU A 180 14.82 -6.55 -1.58
CA GLU A 180 16.11 -5.95 -1.94
C GLU A 180 16.01 -5.08 -3.21
N ALA A 181 15.26 -5.53 -4.23
CA ALA A 181 15.02 -4.76 -5.45
C ALA A 181 14.22 -3.47 -5.19
N TYR A 182 13.30 -3.48 -4.21
CA TYR A 182 12.57 -2.29 -3.80
C TYR A 182 13.44 -1.33 -2.99
N GLU A 183 14.15 -1.84 -1.98
CA GLU A 183 14.99 -1.06 -1.06
C GLU A 183 16.18 -0.40 -1.77
N SER A 184 16.76 -1.07 -2.79
CA SER A 184 17.80 -0.48 -3.64
C SER A 184 17.33 0.75 -4.43
N GLY A 185 16.03 1.07 -4.41
CA GLY A 185 15.44 2.20 -5.11
C GLY A 185 15.26 2.03 -6.62
N GLN A 186 15.77 0.94 -7.19
CA GLN A 186 15.74 0.68 -8.64
C GLN A 186 14.33 0.32 -9.14
N LEU A 187 13.55 -0.38 -8.30
CA LEU A 187 12.16 -0.75 -8.58
C LEU A 187 11.23 -0.12 -7.54
N ARG A 188 10.64 1.04 -7.86
CA ARG A 188 9.64 1.71 -7.02
C ARG A 188 8.37 2.03 -7.79
N GLY A 189 7.24 2.15 -7.07
CA GLY A 189 5.94 2.51 -7.65
C GLY A 189 5.49 1.57 -8.77
N SER A 190 5.09 2.11 -9.91
CA SER A 190 4.59 1.33 -11.05
C SER A 190 5.59 0.34 -11.64
N LYS A 191 6.90 0.65 -11.54
CA LYS A 191 7.97 -0.25 -12.01
C LYS A 191 8.02 -1.53 -11.19
N PHE A 192 7.83 -1.45 -9.87
CA PHE A 192 7.78 -2.62 -8.98
C PHE A 192 6.59 -3.53 -9.32
N ILE A 193 5.39 -2.94 -9.50
CA ILE A 193 4.19 -3.69 -9.86
C ILE A 193 4.36 -4.38 -11.22
N ALA A 194 4.96 -3.69 -12.21
CA ALA A 194 5.22 -4.25 -13.53
C ALA A 194 6.24 -5.39 -13.47
N ALA A 195 7.30 -5.27 -12.67
CA ALA A 195 8.29 -6.32 -12.47
C ALA A 195 7.67 -7.56 -11.81
N LYS A 196 6.82 -7.36 -10.78
CA LYS A 196 6.08 -8.46 -10.13
C LYS A 196 5.15 -9.19 -11.11
N LYS A 197 4.35 -8.45 -11.89
CA LYS A 197 3.50 -9.04 -12.94
C LYS A 197 4.31 -9.84 -13.98
N LEU A 198 5.50 -9.37 -14.31
CA LEU A 198 6.39 -10.09 -15.24
C LEU A 198 6.86 -11.41 -14.65
N LEU A 199 7.22 -11.41 -13.35
CA LEU A 199 7.59 -12.64 -12.64
C LEU A 199 6.44 -13.65 -12.63
N ASP A 200 5.25 -13.22 -12.25
CA ASP A 200 4.07 -14.07 -12.18
C ASP A 200 3.72 -14.68 -13.56
N ARG A 201 3.77 -13.88 -14.62
CA ARG A 201 3.58 -14.38 -16.01
C ARG A 201 4.62 -15.42 -16.40
N ARG A 202 5.90 -15.20 -16.08
CA ARG A 202 6.96 -16.16 -16.39
C ARG A 202 6.78 -17.48 -15.68
N LYS A 203 6.28 -17.48 -14.46
CA LYS A 203 5.91 -18.68 -13.72
C LYS A 203 4.78 -19.45 -14.41
N GLN A 204 3.70 -18.75 -14.78
CA GLN A 204 2.56 -19.36 -15.45
C GLN A 204 2.93 -20.01 -16.79
N PHE A 205 3.88 -19.41 -17.54
CA PHE A 205 4.31 -19.91 -18.85
C PHE A 205 5.60 -20.74 -18.81
N GLY A 206 6.06 -21.17 -17.62
CA GLY A 206 7.20 -22.08 -17.46
C GLY A 206 8.56 -21.52 -17.90
N ARG A 207 8.70 -20.21 -18.12
CA ARG A 207 9.97 -19.56 -18.45
C ARG A 207 10.71 -19.17 -17.18
N ALA A 208 11.67 -20.00 -16.77
CA ALA A 208 12.56 -19.66 -15.66
C ALA A 208 13.34 -18.36 -15.94
N LEU A 209 13.61 -17.57 -14.89
CA LEU A 209 14.38 -16.32 -14.96
C LEU A 209 15.84 -16.54 -15.44
N ASN A 210 16.35 -17.75 -15.28
CA ASN A 210 17.76 -18.12 -15.52
C ASN A 210 18.03 -18.64 -16.94
N ASN A 211 17.22 -18.32 -17.94
CA ASN A 211 17.56 -18.66 -19.33
C ASN A 211 18.59 -17.68 -19.91
N THR A 212 19.82 -17.70 -19.38
CA THR A 212 21.03 -17.35 -20.13
C THR A 212 21.25 -18.48 -21.10
N GLY A 213 21.00 -18.23 -22.38
CA GLY A 213 21.25 -19.23 -23.41
C GLY A 213 22.67 -19.75 -23.36
N HIS A 214 22.79 -21.03 -23.13
CA HIS A 214 23.67 -22.01 -23.81
C HIS A 214 23.30 -23.39 -23.30
N SER A 215 22.82 -24.18 -24.21
CA SER A 215 22.89 -25.64 -24.32
C SER A 215 22.82 -26.54 -23.10
N GLY A 216 21.78 -27.37 -23.03
CA GLY A 216 21.94 -28.78 -22.70
C GLY A 216 22.33 -29.11 -21.27
N ALA A 217 21.36 -29.16 -20.42
CA ALA A 217 21.17 -30.13 -19.34
C ALA A 217 20.03 -29.66 -18.43
N ALA A 218 18.99 -30.44 -18.32
CA ALA A 218 17.92 -30.24 -17.39
C ALA A 218 18.44 -30.44 -15.95
N HIS A 219 18.97 -29.39 -15.35
CA HIS A 219 19.21 -29.35 -13.91
C HIS A 219 18.10 -28.51 -13.27
N LYS A 220 17.19 -29.21 -12.59
CA LYS A 220 16.27 -28.70 -11.59
C LYS A 220 17.06 -28.10 -10.41
N ASN A 221 17.75 -26.99 -10.61
CA ASN A 221 18.20 -26.16 -9.50
C ASN A 221 17.16 -25.05 -9.32
N GLN A 222 16.33 -25.20 -8.31
CA GLN A 222 15.58 -24.12 -7.70
C GLN A 222 16.58 -23.15 -7.05
N GLY A 223 17.40 -22.48 -7.86
CA GLY A 223 18.30 -21.43 -7.40
C GLY A 223 17.47 -20.25 -6.93
N SER A 224 17.82 -19.70 -5.77
CA SER A 224 17.20 -18.49 -5.23
C SER A 224 17.29 -17.37 -6.28
N ILE A 225 16.16 -16.78 -6.61
CA ILE A 225 16.09 -15.65 -7.54
C ILE A 225 16.78 -14.46 -6.86
N SER A 226 17.71 -13.82 -7.57
CA SER A 226 18.40 -12.62 -7.10
C SER A 226 17.63 -11.34 -7.52
N ALA A 227 17.76 -10.28 -6.72
CA ALA A 227 17.26 -8.94 -7.08
C ALA A 227 17.78 -8.47 -8.44
N ASN A 228 19.05 -8.78 -8.76
CA ASN A 228 19.67 -8.46 -10.05
C ASN A 228 19.02 -9.21 -11.23
N ASP A 229 18.59 -10.44 -11.03
CA ASP A 229 17.92 -11.22 -12.08
C ASP A 229 16.53 -10.64 -12.40
N ILE A 230 15.81 -10.19 -11.36
CA ILE A 230 14.53 -9.49 -11.50
C ILE A 230 14.74 -8.21 -12.30
N MET A 231 15.76 -7.42 -11.95
CA MET A 231 16.09 -6.18 -12.62
C MET A 231 16.48 -6.39 -14.09
N ARG A 232 17.33 -7.37 -14.37
CA ARG A 232 17.74 -7.71 -15.75
C ARG A 232 16.54 -8.12 -16.57
N ALA A 233 15.68 -8.98 -16.01
CA ALA A 233 14.47 -9.44 -16.68
C ALA A 233 13.50 -8.28 -16.99
N TYR A 234 13.32 -7.37 -16.04
CA TYR A 234 12.48 -6.18 -16.22
C TYR A 234 13.04 -5.25 -17.30
N ARG A 235 14.36 -4.93 -17.27
CA ARG A 235 15.01 -4.07 -18.28
C ARG A 235 14.86 -4.66 -19.68
N LYS A 236 15.14 -5.95 -19.85
CA LYS A 236 14.99 -6.64 -21.14
C LYS A 236 13.57 -6.57 -21.68
N GLU A 237 12.56 -6.69 -20.81
CA GLU A 237 11.15 -6.58 -21.24
C GLU A 237 10.76 -5.14 -21.60
N VAL A 238 11.26 -4.14 -20.88
CA VAL A 238 11.07 -2.73 -21.21
C VAL A 238 11.70 -2.40 -22.56
N GLU A 239 12.96 -2.81 -22.80
CA GLU A 239 13.66 -2.63 -24.08
C GLU A 239 12.91 -3.28 -25.23
N ARG A 240 12.43 -4.51 -25.03
CA ARG A 240 11.61 -5.22 -26.03
C ARG A 240 10.32 -4.46 -26.35
N LYS A 241 9.62 -3.93 -25.36
CA LYS A 241 8.40 -3.14 -25.58
C LYS A 241 8.68 -1.85 -26.32
N VAL A 242 9.74 -1.13 -25.97
CA VAL A 242 10.15 0.09 -26.65
C VAL A 242 10.48 -0.20 -28.13
N LEU A 243 11.20 -1.30 -28.39
CA LEU A 243 11.51 -1.72 -29.76
C LEU A 243 10.24 -2.04 -30.56
N LEU A 244 9.28 -2.77 -29.97
CA LEU A 244 8.00 -3.10 -30.60
C LEU A 244 7.19 -1.85 -30.94
N VAL A 245 7.10 -0.90 -30.01
CA VAL A 245 6.40 0.39 -30.25
C VAL A 245 7.07 1.16 -31.39
N ARG A 246 8.40 1.27 -31.36
CA ARG A 246 9.16 1.95 -32.42
C ARG A 246 8.96 1.30 -33.79
N ASN A 247 8.95 -0.02 -33.85
CA ASN A 247 8.71 -0.74 -35.10
C ASN A 247 7.27 -0.55 -35.61
N ALA A 248 6.29 -0.58 -34.70
CA ALA A 248 4.89 -0.30 -35.05
C ALA A 248 4.69 1.12 -35.55
N GLU A 249 5.31 2.13 -34.92
CA GLU A 249 5.28 3.51 -35.39
C GLU A 249 5.96 3.70 -36.76
N LYS A 250 7.07 3.00 -37.00
CA LYS A 250 7.73 2.99 -38.30
C LYS A 250 6.84 2.40 -39.40
N ALA A 251 6.29 1.21 -39.12
CA ALA A 251 5.37 0.54 -40.07
C ALA A 251 4.13 1.41 -40.35
N ASN A 252 3.58 2.07 -39.32
CA ASN A 252 2.42 2.95 -39.50
C ASN A 252 2.74 4.18 -40.36
N ARG A 253 3.93 4.79 -40.19
CA ARG A 253 4.38 5.90 -41.05
C ARG A 253 4.59 5.47 -42.49
N GLU A 254 5.21 4.31 -42.72
CA GLU A 254 5.39 3.73 -44.08
C GLU A 254 4.05 3.43 -44.74
N MET A 255 3.11 2.88 -43.98
CA MET A 255 1.74 2.61 -44.47
C MET A 255 1.01 3.90 -44.86
N LEU A 256 1.08 4.95 -44.01
CA LEU A 256 0.49 6.25 -44.31
C LEU A 256 1.07 6.87 -45.56
N PHE A 257 2.38 6.78 -45.74
CA PHE A 257 3.06 7.26 -46.97
C PHE A 257 2.53 6.54 -48.19
N VAL A 258 2.47 5.21 -48.16
CA VAL A 258 1.94 4.38 -49.28
C VAL A 258 0.48 4.74 -49.59
N VAL A 259 -0.36 4.82 -48.57
CA VAL A 259 -1.78 5.20 -48.72
C VAL A 259 -1.93 6.59 -49.35
N THR A 260 -1.13 7.56 -48.90
CA THR A 260 -1.18 8.93 -49.47
C THR A 260 -0.71 8.97 -50.92
N ALA A 261 0.40 8.30 -51.22
CA ALA A 261 0.91 8.18 -52.60
C ALA A 261 -0.09 7.47 -53.52
N MET A 262 -0.69 6.37 -53.07
CA MET A 262 -1.71 5.66 -53.84
C MET A 262 -2.96 6.53 -54.10
N ARG A 263 -3.41 7.31 -53.10
CA ARG A 263 -4.51 8.25 -53.31
C ARG A 263 -4.20 9.31 -54.34
N GLN A 264 -3.00 9.89 -54.31
CA GLN A 264 -2.58 10.87 -55.30
C GLN A 264 -2.54 10.27 -56.69
N LEU A 265 -1.88 9.10 -56.88
CA LEU A 265 -1.77 8.42 -58.15
C LEU A 265 -3.11 8.00 -58.73
N LEU A 266 -4.03 7.46 -57.90
CA LEU A 266 -5.38 7.06 -58.34
C LEU A 266 -6.26 8.24 -58.72
N ASN A 267 -5.97 9.45 -58.29
CA ASN A 267 -6.65 10.70 -58.68
C ASN A 267 -6.12 11.26 -60.01
N GLU A 268 -4.98 10.79 -60.54
CA GLU A 268 -4.46 11.17 -61.85
C GLU A 268 -5.17 10.36 -62.95
N GLU A 269 -5.87 11.03 -63.86
CA GLU A 269 -6.66 10.43 -64.93
C GLU A 269 -5.83 9.50 -65.84
N LEU A 270 -4.62 9.89 -66.18
CA LEU A 270 -3.72 9.09 -67.03
C LEU A 270 -3.29 7.81 -66.31
N PHE A 271 -2.90 7.88 -65.06
CA PHE A 271 -2.50 6.71 -64.27
C PHE A 271 -3.65 5.76 -64.04
N TYR A 272 -4.83 6.30 -63.69
CA TYR A 272 -6.04 5.49 -63.53
C TYR A 272 -6.43 4.73 -64.82
N THR A 273 -6.33 5.40 -65.98
CA THR A 273 -6.66 4.82 -67.28
C THR A 273 -5.70 3.66 -67.65
N ILE A 274 -4.39 3.84 -67.37
CA ILE A 274 -3.37 2.80 -67.59
C ILE A 274 -3.64 1.58 -66.69
N LEU A 275 -3.89 1.80 -65.38
CA LEU A 275 -4.20 0.71 -64.46
C LEU A 275 -5.46 -0.06 -64.85
N LYS A 276 -6.46 0.65 -65.38
CA LYS A 276 -7.69 0.03 -65.88
C LYS A 276 -7.44 -0.81 -67.11
N ALA A 277 -6.62 -0.34 -68.05
CA ALA A 277 -6.25 -1.06 -69.26
C ALA A 277 -5.46 -2.35 -68.94
N GLU A 278 -4.60 -2.30 -67.92
CA GLU A 278 -3.78 -3.44 -67.49
C GLU A 278 -4.51 -4.37 -66.47
N GLY A 279 -5.74 -4.08 -66.09
CA GLY A 279 -6.52 -4.89 -65.13
C GLY A 279 -5.99 -4.84 -63.69
N LEU A 280 -5.17 -3.86 -63.33
CA LEU A 280 -4.47 -3.72 -62.03
C LEU A 280 -5.21 -2.81 -61.03
N LEU A 281 -6.51 -2.54 -61.19
CA LEU A 281 -7.28 -1.66 -60.27
C LEU A 281 -7.63 -2.33 -58.93
N THR A 282 -7.42 -3.64 -58.79
CA THR A 282 -7.77 -4.39 -57.58
C THR A 282 -6.68 -4.22 -56.52
N LEU A 283 -7.00 -3.44 -55.49
CA LEU A 283 -6.14 -3.33 -54.31
C LEU A 283 -6.41 -4.44 -53.29
N PRO A 284 -5.40 -4.90 -52.53
CA PRO A 284 -5.62 -5.78 -51.37
C PRO A 284 -6.61 -5.17 -50.40
N LYS A 285 -7.54 -5.97 -49.84
CA LYS A 285 -8.61 -5.52 -48.94
C LYS A 285 -8.13 -4.54 -47.82
N PRO A 286 -6.98 -4.77 -47.11
CA PRO A 286 -6.52 -3.84 -46.11
C PRO A 286 -6.15 -2.46 -46.65
N LEU A 287 -5.66 -2.40 -47.89
CA LEU A 287 -5.22 -1.16 -48.53
C LEU A 287 -6.40 -0.39 -49.13
N SER A 288 -7.36 -1.08 -49.76
CA SER A 288 -8.55 -0.45 -50.33
C SER A 288 -9.36 0.27 -49.27
N LEU A 289 -9.57 -0.37 -48.09
CA LEU A 289 -10.25 0.27 -46.93
C LEU A 289 -9.57 1.53 -46.43
N LEU A 290 -8.25 1.64 -46.51
CA LEU A 290 -7.47 2.79 -46.09
C LEU A 290 -7.41 3.88 -47.15
N VAL A 291 -7.41 3.51 -48.44
CA VAL A 291 -7.38 4.44 -49.57
C VAL A 291 -8.74 5.12 -49.75
N GLU A 292 -9.85 4.36 -49.60
CA GLU A 292 -11.22 4.85 -49.76
C GLU A 292 -11.73 5.68 -48.57
N LYS A 293 -11.13 5.51 -47.40
CA LYS A 293 -11.54 6.27 -46.19
C LYS A 293 -11.06 7.72 -46.36
N LYS A 294 -12.02 8.66 -46.52
CA LYS A 294 -11.77 10.10 -46.54
C LYS A 294 -11.27 10.64 -45.22
#